data_6827c56c3d97bb49f275bad1fe1c2d8f
#
_entry.id   6827c56c3d97bb49f275bad1fe1c2d8f
#
_cell.length_a   1.000
_cell.length_b   1.000
_cell.length_c   1.000
_cell.angle_alpha   90.00
_cell.angle_beta   90.00
_cell.angle_gamma   90.00
#
_symmetry.space_group_name_H-M   'P 1'
#
loop_
_entity.id
_entity.type
_entity.pdbx_description
1 polymer ?
#
loop_
_entity_poly.entity_id
_entity_poly.type
_entity_poly.pdbx_seq_one_letter_code
_entity_poly.pdbx_strand_id
1 'polypeptide(L)'
;MFALYGDRALADCLAVTIKLCLAMSLEEIMAFPKVGKAYFALIELLMRNHTPMIVELETPVLQHICRSLREGLQSHEVAISSQCAASLEHLAAFHFRTFTEETREEAAKAQLQDHLAREPTLFSAQLASLLHMVVFEECANQASGPQRARTMARALNAAATPRSGPSRARCSLSS
;
A
#
# COMPACT_ATOMS: atom_id res chain seq x y z
N MET A 1 10.49 -4.72 -20.27
CA MET A 1 10.97 -5.39 -21.50
C MET A 1 10.36 -6.79 -21.68
N PHE A 2 10.23 -7.61 -20.63
CA PHE A 2 9.62 -8.96 -20.72
C PHE A 2 8.14 -8.96 -21.14
N ALA A 3 7.33 -8.02 -20.69
CA ALA A 3 5.92 -7.91 -21.06
C ALA A 3 5.67 -7.70 -22.57
N LEU A 4 6.65 -7.14 -23.28
CA LEU A 4 6.57 -6.93 -24.74
C LEU A 4 6.59 -8.23 -25.54
N TYR A 5 7.08 -9.32 -24.95
CA TYR A 5 7.18 -10.64 -25.60
C TYR A 5 6.11 -11.62 -25.12
N GLY A 6 5.11 -11.16 -24.35
CA GLY A 6 4.09 -12.02 -23.78
C GLY A 6 4.62 -12.99 -22.70
N ASP A 7 5.82 -12.73 -22.17
CA ASP A 7 6.42 -13.55 -21.14
C ASP A 7 5.74 -13.32 -19.79
N ARG A 8 5.19 -14.36 -19.20
CA ARG A 8 4.52 -14.36 -17.91
C ARG A 8 5.47 -14.68 -16.74
N ALA A 9 6.75 -14.89 -17.00
CA ALA A 9 7.72 -15.31 -15.98
C ALA A 9 7.77 -14.35 -14.77
N LEU A 10 7.66 -13.04 -15.00
CA LEU A 10 7.61 -12.06 -13.91
C LEU A 10 6.35 -12.23 -13.05
N ALA A 11 5.18 -12.36 -13.68
CA ALA A 11 3.92 -12.52 -12.97
C ALA A 11 3.89 -13.85 -12.18
N ASP A 12 4.38 -14.92 -12.78
CA ASP A 12 4.46 -16.25 -12.14
C ASP A 12 5.46 -16.24 -10.97
N CYS A 13 6.62 -15.61 -11.14
CA CYS A 13 7.62 -15.44 -10.07
C CYS A 13 7.03 -14.61 -8.92
N LEU A 14 6.33 -13.53 -9.20
CA LEU A 14 5.68 -12.70 -8.19
C LEU A 14 4.60 -13.49 -7.44
N ALA A 15 3.76 -14.23 -8.15
CA ALA A 15 2.74 -15.07 -7.53
C ALA A 15 3.33 -16.13 -6.60
N VAL A 16 4.41 -16.78 -6.98
CA VAL A 16 5.13 -17.73 -6.11
C VAL A 16 5.73 -17.04 -4.90
N THR A 17 6.38 -15.89 -5.09
CA THR A 17 6.97 -15.09 -4.01
C THR A 17 5.93 -14.68 -2.98
N ILE A 18 4.77 -14.19 -3.43
CA ILE A 18 3.67 -13.81 -2.55
C ILE A 18 3.12 -15.02 -1.80
N LYS A 19 2.95 -16.17 -2.46
CA LYS A 19 2.53 -17.41 -1.79
C LYS A 19 3.50 -17.83 -0.69
N LEU A 20 4.80 -17.70 -0.93
CA LEU A 20 5.82 -17.97 0.09
C LEU A 20 5.73 -17.00 1.27
N CYS A 21 5.55 -15.71 1.00
CA CYS A 21 5.35 -14.69 2.03
C CYS A 21 4.10 -14.96 2.90
N LEU A 22 3.02 -15.47 2.29
CA LEU A 22 1.77 -15.78 2.97
C LEU A 22 1.81 -17.13 3.73
N ALA A 23 2.74 -18.02 3.37
CA ALA A 23 2.90 -19.32 4.02
C ALA A 23 3.51 -19.23 5.42
N MET A 24 4.16 -18.11 5.75
CA MET A 24 4.77 -17.84 7.05
C MET A 24 3.88 -16.92 7.88
N SER A 25 3.70 -17.23 9.15
CA SER A 25 3.05 -16.30 10.07
C SER A 25 3.95 -15.09 10.34
N LEU A 26 3.36 -13.94 10.60
CA LEU A 26 4.14 -12.74 10.89
C LEU A 26 4.97 -12.89 12.17
N GLU A 27 4.47 -13.65 13.16
CA GLU A 27 5.21 -13.97 14.37
C GLU A 27 6.49 -14.75 14.06
N GLU A 28 6.42 -15.74 13.16
CA GLU A 28 7.60 -16.49 12.71
C GLU A 28 8.58 -15.60 11.96
N ILE A 29 8.10 -14.72 11.09
CA ILE A 29 8.93 -13.76 10.36
C ILE A 29 9.65 -12.81 11.34
N MET A 30 8.94 -12.31 12.35
CA MET A 30 9.50 -11.37 13.33
C MET A 30 10.40 -12.04 14.37
N ALA A 31 10.24 -13.34 14.61
CA ALA A 31 11.11 -14.11 15.52
C ALA A 31 12.58 -14.12 15.05
N PHE A 32 12.81 -13.97 13.75
CA PHE A 32 14.16 -13.96 13.16
C PHE A 32 14.46 -12.58 12.54
N PRO A 33 15.26 -11.72 13.19
CA PRO A 33 15.50 -10.34 12.73
C PRO A 33 16.01 -10.22 11.29
N LYS A 34 16.82 -11.15 10.82
CA LYS A 34 17.32 -11.18 9.43
C LYS A 34 16.20 -11.50 8.43
N VAL A 35 15.29 -12.41 8.80
CA VAL A 35 14.14 -12.78 7.96
C VAL A 35 13.15 -11.63 7.92
N GLY A 36 12.84 -11.01 9.06
CA GLY A 36 11.97 -9.84 9.15
C GLY A 36 12.46 -8.69 8.27
N LYS A 37 13.74 -8.34 8.36
CA LYS A 37 14.34 -7.31 7.48
C LYS A 37 14.21 -7.65 6.00
N ALA A 38 14.51 -8.88 5.62
CA ALA A 38 14.43 -9.32 4.22
C ALA A 38 12.98 -9.32 3.71
N TYR A 39 12.03 -9.74 4.55
CA TYR A 39 10.61 -9.73 4.23
C TYR A 39 10.09 -8.30 3.97
N PHE A 40 10.34 -7.36 4.88
CA PHE A 40 9.86 -5.99 4.70
C PHE A 40 10.59 -5.24 3.58
N ALA A 41 11.88 -5.53 3.36
CA ALA A 41 12.62 -5.02 2.21
C ALA A 41 12.03 -5.53 0.88
N LEU A 42 11.62 -6.79 0.81
CA LEU A 42 10.95 -7.37 -0.35
C LEU A 42 9.58 -6.69 -0.57
N ILE A 43 8.76 -6.55 0.47
CA ILE A 43 7.46 -5.88 0.36
C ILE A 43 7.62 -4.42 -0.12
N GLU A 44 8.60 -3.68 0.43
CA GLU A 44 8.90 -2.31 -0.02
C GLU A 44 9.29 -2.27 -1.50
N LEU A 45 10.15 -3.19 -1.94
CA LEU A 45 10.56 -3.29 -3.33
C LEU A 45 9.37 -3.58 -4.26
N LEU A 46 8.48 -4.48 -3.86
CA LEU A 46 7.27 -4.84 -4.60
C LEU A 46 6.30 -3.65 -4.67
N MET A 47 6.06 -2.98 -3.55
CA MET A 47 5.21 -1.78 -3.51
C MET A 47 5.78 -0.63 -4.33
N ARG A 48 7.09 -0.45 -4.38
CA ARG A 48 7.74 0.60 -5.17
C ARG A 48 7.63 0.38 -6.67
N ASN A 49 7.83 -0.86 -7.12
CA ASN A 49 7.98 -1.16 -8.55
C ASN A 49 6.75 -1.82 -9.18
N HIS A 50 5.92 -2.48 -8.38
CA HIS A 50 4.83 -3.34 -8.84
C HIS A 50 3.52 -3.12 -8.06
N THR A 51 3.26 -1.90 -7.58
CA THR A 51 2.02 -1.56 -6.85
C THR A 51 0.76 -1.99 -7.61
N PRO A 52 0.61 -1.75 -8.94
CA PRO A 52 -0.57 -2.20 -9.66
C PRO A 52 -0.81 -3.70 -9.53
N MET A 53 0.23 -4.52 -9.71
CA MET A 53 0.14 -5.97 -9.60
C MET A 53 -0.22 -6.43 -8.19
N ILE A 54 0.28 -5.75 -7.15
CA ILE A 54 -0.07 -6.05 -5.76
C ILE A 54 -1.53 -5.71 -5.46
N VAL A 55 -2.02 -4.61 -6.02
CA VAL A 55 -3.42 -4.19 -5.86
C VAL A 55 -4.38 -5.11 -6.63
N GLU A 56 -3.95 -5.73 -7.72
CA GLU A 56 -4.74 -6.71 -8.48
C GLU A 56 -4.88 -8.08 -7.78
N LEU A 57 -4.16 -8.30 -6.67
CA LEU A 57 -4.29 -9.53 -5.90
C LEU A 57 -5.65 -9.61 -5.19
N GLU A 58 -5.99 -10.81 -4.72
CA GLU A 58 -7.22 -11.03 -3.95
C GLU A 58 -7.24 -10.18 -2.66
N THR A 59 -8.44 -9.73 -2.27
CA THR A 59 -8.63 -8.90 -1.06
C THR A 59 -7.97 -9.45 0.20
N PRO A 60 -8.08 -10.77 0.53
CA PRO A 60 -7.41 -11.31 1.71
C PRO A 60 -5.89 -11.17 1.69
N VAL A 61 -5.28 -11.27 0.50
CA VAL A 61 -3.83 -11.13 0.31
C VAL A 61 -3.39 -9.70 0.57
N LEU A 62 -4.08 -8.74 -0.04
CA LEU A 62 -3.80 -7.31 0.18
C LEU A 62 -4.00 -6.92 1.65
N GLN A 63 -5.07 -7.41 2.29
CA GLN A 63 -5.32 -7.21 3.73
C GLN A 63 -4.19 -7.78 4.59
N HIS A 64 -3.71 -8.99 4.28
CA HIS A 64 -2.58 -9.57 4.98
C HIS A 64 -1.32 -8.71 4.86
N ILE A 65 -1.00 -8.25 3.66
CA ILE A 65 0.15 -7.35 3.43
C ILE A 65 -0.04 -6.05 4.22
N CYS A 66 -1.19 -5.40 4.14
CA CYS A 66 -1.47 -4.17 4.88
C CYS A 66 -1.41 -4.38 6.40
N ARG A 67 -1.87 -5.52 6.90
CA ARG A 67 -1.76 -5.89 8.31
C ARG A 67 -0.29 -6.07 8.71
N SER A 68 0.50 -6.79 7.93
CA SER A 68 1.92 -6.99 8.22
C SER A 68 2.69 -5.67 8.24
N LEU A 69 2.38 -4.75 7.31
CA LEU A 69 2.97 -3.40 7.30
C LEU A 69 2.61 -2.61 8.56
N ARG A 70 1.36 -2.70 9.03
CA ARG A 70 0.92 -2.03 10.25
C ARG A 70 1.63 -2.56 11.49
N GLU A 71 1.81 -3.87 11.60
CA GLU A 71 2.56 -4.48 12.70
C GLU A 71 4.06 -4.15 12.60
N GLY A 72 4.63 -4.16 11.39
CA GLY A 72 6.01 -3.76 11.14
C GLY A 72 6.30 -2.29 11.45
N LEU A 73 5.32 -1.38 11.33
CA LEU A 73 5.45 0.01 11.76
C LEU A 73 5.75 0.13 13.27
N GLN A 74 5.23 -0.78 14.07
CA GLN A 74 5.42 -0.80 15.54
C GLN A 74 6.74 -1.48 15.95
N SER A 75 7.52 -1.96 14.98
CA SER A 75 8.83 -2.57 15.26
C SER A 75 9.80 -1.55 15.83
N HIS A 76 10.50 -1.92 16.89
CA HIS A 76 11.61 -1.14 17.45
C HIS A 76 12.80 -1.02 16.49
N GLU A 77 12.85 -1.85 15.45
CA GLU A 77 13.88 -1.78 14.44
C GLU A 77 13.56 -0.71 13.39
N VAL A 78 14.34 0.37 13.41
CA VAL A 78 14.17 1.53 12.52
C VAL A 78 14.16 1.13 11.04
N ALA A 79 14.98 0.16 10.65
CA ALA A 79 15.00 -0.34 9.28
C ALA A 79 13.65 -0.90 8.85
N ILE A 80 13.03 -1.76 9.67
CA ILE A 80 11.72 -2.37 9.39
C ILE A 80 10.63 -1.30 9.36
N SER A 81 10.53 -0.46 10.38
CA SER A 81 9.51 0.57 10.44
C SER A 81 9.62 1.58 9.29
N SER A 82 10.84 1.91 8.83
CA SER A 82 11.06 2.78 7.67
C SER A 82 10.63 2.12 6.35
N GLN A 83 10.91 0.83 6.16
CA GLN A 83 10.47 0.07 4.99
C GLN A 83 8.94 -0.05 4.93
N CYS A 84 8.29 -0.27 6.07
CA CYS A 84 6.83 -0.29 6.16
C CYS A 84 6.22 1.07 5.82
N ALA A 85 6.79 2.17 6.34
CA ALA A 85 6.34 3.52 6.04
C ALA A 85 6.49 3.83 4.54
N ALA A 86 7.63 3.47 3.92
CA ALA A 86 7.86 3.65 2.49
C ALA A 86 6.87 2.82 1.64
N SER A 87 6.57 1.58 2.04
CA SER A 87 5.58 0.74 1.37
C SER A 87 4.19 1.37 1.38
N LEU A 88 3.76 1.92 2.51
CA LEU A 88 2.47 2.62 2.62
C LEU A 88 2.46 3.92 1.82
N GLU A 89 3.60 4.61 1.71
CA GLU A 89 3.73 5.79 0.83
C GLU A 89 3.47 5.41 -0.63
N HIS A 90 4.07 4.32 -1.12
CA HIS A 90 3.86 3.86 -2.49
C HIS A 90 2.39 3.50 -2.75
N LEU A 91 1.74 2.81 -1.82
CA LEU A 91 0.32 2.46 -1.93
C LEU A 91 -0.58 3.72 -1.91
N ALA A 92 -0.31 4.67 -1.02
CA ALA A 92 -1.06 5.92 -0.94
C ALA A 92 -0.84 6.79 -2.20
N ALA A 93 0.38 6.87 -2.70
CA ALA A 93 0.70 7.58 -3.94
C ALA A 93 0.01 6.95 -5.16
N PHE A 94 -0.06 5.62 -5.21
CA PHE A 94 -0.81 4.91 -6.25
C PHE A 94 -2.30 5.24 -6.17
N HIS A 95 -2.91 5.12 -5.00
CA HIS A 95 -4.31 5.48 -4.78
C HIS A 95 -4.59 6.92 -5.23
N PHE A 96 -3.77 7.88 -4.81
CA PHE A 96 -3.96 9.29 -5.18
C PHE A 96 -3.89 9.48 -6.70
N ARG A 97 -2.88 8.92 -7.38
CA ARG A 97 -2.74 9.04 -8.83
C ARG A 97 -3.92 8.44 -9.59
N THR A 98 -4.39 7.26 -9.19
CA THR A 98 -5.51 6.60 -9.87
C THR A 98 -6.84 7.34 -9.75
N PHE A 99 -6.98 8.24 -8.77
CA PHE A 99 -8.18 9.08 -8.60
C PHE A 99 -8.07 10.46 -9.23
N THR A 100 -6.84 10.99 -9.41
CA THR A 100 -6.62 12.35 -9.92
C THR A 100 -6.25 12.39 -11.40
N GLU A 101 -5.68 11.31 -11.91
CA GLU A 101 -5.19 11.24 -13.28
C GLU A 101 -5.93 10.15 -14.08
N GLU A 102 -6.09 10.36 -15.40
CA GLU A 102 -6.47 9.28 -16.32
C GLU A 102 -5.30 8.32 -16.47
N THR A 103 -5.33 7.24 -15.70
CA THR A 103 -4.27 6.23 -15.72
C THR A 103 -4.58 5.10 -16.67
N ARG A 104 -3.54 4.54 -17.29
CA ARG A 104 -3.64 3.33 -18.11
C ARG A 104 -3.95 2.06 -17.30
N GLU A 105 -3.99 2.18 -15.97
CA GLU A 105 -4.12 1.07 -15.01
C GLU A 105 -5.57 0.95 -14.50
N GLU A 106 -6.54 0.98 -15.42
CA GLU A 106 -7.96 0.93 -15.07
C GLU A 106 -8.35 -0.35 -14.30
N ALA A 107 -7.71 -1.49 -14.60
CA ALA A 107 -7.97 -2.74 -13.89
C ALA A 107 -7.55 -2.66 -12.42
N ALA A 108 -6.33 -2.20 -12.15
CA ALA A 108 -5.83 -2.01 -10.79
C ALA A 108 -6.63 -0.96 -10.01
N LYS A 109 -7.09 0.11 -10.69
CA LYS A 109 -7.97 1.12 -10.10
C LYS A 109 -9.31 0.53 -9.68
N ALA A 110 -9.97 -0.22 -10.57
CA ALA A 110 -11.24 -0.89 -10.29
C ALA A 110 -11.09 -1.88 -9.12
N GLN A 111 -10.01 -2.65 -9.12
CA GLN A 111 -9.72 -3.60 -8.06
C GLN A 111 -9.47 -2.92 -6.71
N LEU A 112 -8.73 -1.81 -6.69
CA LEU A 112 -8.53 -1.02 -5.47
C LEU A 112 -9.86 -0.46 -4.93
N GLN A 113 -10.77 -0.01 -5.81
CA GLN A 113 -12.09 0.43 -5.40
C GLN A 113 -12.92 -0.71 -4.80
N ASP A 114 -12.84 -1.92 -5.36
CA ASP A 114 -13.51 -3.11 -4.81
C ASP A 114 -12.94 -3.48 -3.44
N HIS A 115 -11.62 -3.44 -3.26
CA HIS A 115 -11.00 -3.63 -1.94
C HIS A 115 -11.49 -2.63 -0.90
N LEU A 116 -11.56 -1.34 -1.27
CA LEU A 116 -12.05 -0.28 -0.38
C LEU A 116 -13.55 -0.39 -0.11
N ALA A 117 -14.33 -0.93 -1.05
CA ALA A 117 -15.75 -1.18 -0.82
C ALA A 117 -15.97 -2.33 0.18
N ARG A 118 -15.12 -3.36 0.13
CA ARG A 118 -15.15 -4.50 1.07
C ARG A 118 -14.55 -4.15 2.44
N GLU A 119 -13.51 -3.34 2.47
CA GLU A 119 -12.81 -2.94 3.68
C GLU A 119 -12.61 -1.41 3.71
N PRO A 120 -13.65 -0.64 4.12
CA PRO A 120 -13.58 0.83 4.15
C PRO A 120 -12.54 1.38 5.12
N THR A 121 -12.13 0.57 6.10
CA THR A 121 -11.15 0.96 7.12
C THR A 121 -9.70 0.74 6.71
N LEU A 122 -9.45 0.13 5.54
CA LEU A 122 -8.12 -0.25 5.10
C LEU A 122 -7.11 0.92 5.19
N PHE A 123 -7.41 2.06 4.59
CA PHE A 123 -6.53 3.23 4.64
C PHE A 123 -6.56 3.97 5.97
N SER A 124 -7.74 4.09 6.60
CA SER A 124 -7.86 4.78 7.89
C SER A 124 -7.12 4.06 9.00
N ALA A 125 -7.11 2.73 9.01
CA ALA A 125 -6.34 1.93 9.96
C ALA A 125 -4.82 2.14 9.78
N GLN A 126 -4.32 2.21 8.54
CA GLN A 126 -2.92 2.48 8.26
C GLN A 126 -2.53 3.91 8.69
N LEU A 127 -3.39 4.88 8.38
CA LEU A 127 -3.19 6.26 8.79
C LEU A 127 -3.14 6.41 10.31
N ALA A 128 -4.05 5.76 11.03
CA ALA A 128 -4.06 5.78 12.50
C ALA A 128 -2.76 5.22 13.07
N SER A 129 -2.23 4.13 12.51
CA SER A 129 -0.95 3.55 12.94
C SER A 129 0.24 4.46 12.65
N LEU A 130 0.27 5.12 11.48
CA LEU A 130 1.30 6.11 11.14
C LEU A 130 1.25 7.32 12.08
N LEU A 131 0.06 7.84 12.37
CA LEU A 131 -0.14 8.95 13.30
C LEU A 131 0.32 8.58 14.71
N HIS A 132 -0.07 7.40 15.18
CA HIS A 132 0.34 6.91 16.49
C HIS A 132 1.87 6.85 16.60
N MET A 133 2.54 6.31 15.59
CA MET A 133 4.00 6.21 15.57
C MET A 133 4.67 7.59 15.58
N VAL A 134 4.16 8.55 14.79
CA VAL A 134 4.76 9.90 14.72
C VAL A 134 4.55 10.70 16.00
N VAL A 135 3.40 10.53 16.67
CA VAL A 135 3.04 11.32 17.86
C VAL A 135 3.62 10.74 19.14
N PHE A 136 3.67 9.41 19.24
CA PHE A 136 3.97 8.75 20.54
C PHE A 136 5.31 8.04 20.58
N GLU A 137 5.98 7.78 19.46
CA GLU A 137 7.26 7.10 19.46
C GLU A 137 8.42 8.09 19.25
N GLU A 138 9.11 8.44 20.33
CA GLU A 138 10.28 9.33 20.31
C GLU A 138 11.44 8.79 19.46
N CYS A 139 11.56 7.47 19.33
CA CYS A 139 12.58 6.82 18.49
C CYS A 139 12.43 7.12 16.99
N ALA A 140 11.28 7.63 16.55
CA ALA A 140 11.01 7.99 15.18
C ALA A 140 11.80 9.22 14.70
N ASN A 141 12.30 10.04 15.59
CA ASN A 141 12.76 11.39 15.27
C ASN A 141 14.15 11.48 14.61
N GLN A 142 15.02 10.48 14.71
CA GLN A 142 16.41 10.70 14.31
C GLN A 142 16.79 10.26 12.88
N ALA A 143 16.14 9.27 12.30
CA ALA A 143 16.60 8.71 11.01
C ALA A 143 15.66 8.84 9.83
N SER A 144 14.37 9.06 10.02
CA SER A 144 13.36 8.99 8.94
C SER A 144 12.27 10.07 8.98
N GLY A 145 12.47 11.14 9.73
CA GLY A 145 11.51 12.23 9.89
C GLY A 145 10.93 12.79 8.59
N PRO A 146 11.73 13.15 7.56
CA PRO A 146 11.18 13.74 6.32
C PRO A 146 10.39 12.73 5.47
N GLN A 147 10.76 11.46 5.47
CA GLN A 147 10.08 10.44 4.69
C GLN A 147 8.74 10.05 5.32
N ARG A 148 8.70 9.91 6.63
CA ARG A 148 7.45 9.64 7.38
C ARG A 148 6.46 10.79 7.28
N ALA A 149 6.94 12.04 7.37
CA ALA A 149 6.11 13.23 7.19
C ALA A 149 5.50 13.29 5.78
N ARG A 150 6.26 12.94 4.74
CA ARG A 150 5.77 12.86 3.36
C ARG A 150 4.71 11.77 3.18
N THR A 151 4.94 10.58 3.75
CA THR A 151 3.98 9.47 3.73
C THR A 151 2.68 9.86 4.39
N MET A 152 2.75 10.51 5.56
CA MET A 152 1.61 11.02 6.30
C MET A 152 0.84 12.07 5.51
N ALA A 153 1.53 13.05 4.91
CA ALA A 153 0.89 14.09 4.11
C ALA A 153 0.16 13.50 2.88
N ARG A 154 0.77 12.50 2.21
CA ARG A 154 0.12 11.82 1.08
C ARG A 154 -1.07 10.98 1.51
N ALA A 155 -0.96 10.24 2.61
CA ALA A 155 -2.05 9.45 3.17
C ALA A 155 -3.23 10.32 3.63
N LEU A 156 -2.94 11.47 4.27
CA LEU A 156 -3.95 12.45 4.65
C LEU A 156 -4.67 13.05 3.43
N ASN A 157 -3.93 13.42 2.39
CA ASN A 157 -4.53 13.93 1.17
C ASN A 157 -5.39 12.86 0.46
N ALA A 158 -4.94 11.60 0.45
CA ALA A 158 -5.70 10.51 -0.13
C ALA A 158 -7.00 10.21 0.64
N ALA A 159 -6.98 10.37 1.97
CA ALA A 159 -8.14 10.16 2.82
C ALA A 159 -9.11 11.38 2.82
N ALA A 160 -8.59 12.59 2.61
CA ALA A 160 -9.36 13.83 2.65
C ALA A 160 -10.06 14.19 1.34
N THR A 161 -9.78 13.49 0.24
CA THR A 161 -10.48 13.73 -1.04
C THR A 161 -11.96 13.30 -0.91
N PRO A 162 -12.92 14.24 -0.79
CA PRO A 162 -14.32 13.88 -0.71
C PRO A 162 -14.74 13.22 -2.03
N ARG A 163 -15.51 12.15 -1.93
CA ARG A 163 -16.23 11.54 -3.04
C ARG A 163 -17.17 12.59 -3.67
N SER A 164 -16.68 13.47 -4.51
CA SER A 164 -17.52 14.22 -5.42
C SER A 164 -17.99 13.29 -6.52
N GLY A 165 -19.10 12.60 -6.25
CA GLY A 165 -19.81 11.86 -7.28
C GLY A 165 -20.15 12.84 -8.43
N PRO A 166 -20.15 12.38 -9.69
CA PRO A 166 -20.51 13.22 -10.83
C PRO A 166 -21.96 13.66 -10.68
N SER A 167 -22.15 14.92 -10.35
CA SER A 167 -23.46 15.60 -10.46
C SER A 167 -23.83 15.61 -11.96
N ARG A 168 -24.59 14.62 -12.39
CA ARG A 168 -25.29 14.63 -13.68
C ARG A 168 -26.40 15.67 -13.64
N ALA A 169 -26.07 16.90 -13.86
CA ALA A 169 -27.05 17.88 -14.29
C ALA A 169 -27.36 17.62 -15.77
N ARG A 170 -28.38 16.81 -16.04
CA ARG A 170 -29.04 16.79 -17.34
C ARG A 170 -29.89 18.03 -17.42
N CYS A 171 -29.42 19.07 -18.06
CA CYS A 171 -30.29 20.10 -18.61
C CYS A 171 -30.89 19.57 -19.92
N SER A 172 -32.11 19.08 -19.84
CA SER A 172 -33.00 18.95 -20.99
C SER A 172 -33.58 20.32 -21.26
N LEU A 173 -33.17 20.95 -22.33
CA LEU A 173 -33.92 22.04 -22.96
C LEU A 173 -34.41 21.52 -24.31
N SER A 174 -35.67 21.17 -24.30
CA SER A 174 -36.53 21.07 -25.48
C SER A 174 -36.99 22.48 -25.86
N SER A 175 -36.75 22.89 -27.06
CA SER A 175 -37.62 23.68 -27.93
C SER A 175 -37.07 23.67 -29.34
#